data_a4f8a4e223464ca016a389338c2335af
#
_entry.id   a4f8a4e223464ca016a389338c2335af
#
_cell.length_a   1.000
_cell.length_b   1.000
_cell.length_c   1.000
_cell.angle_alpha   90.00
_cell.angle_beta   90.00
_cell.angle_gamma   90.00
#
_symmetry.space_group_name_H-M   'P 1'
#
loop_
_entity.id
_entity.type
_entity.pdbx_description
1 polymer ?
#
loop_
_entity_poly.entity_id
_entity_poly.type
_entity_poly.pdbx_seq_one_letter_code
_entity_poly.pdbx_strand_id
1 'polypeptide(L)'
;MKLKKSNNYNLSALFNRIDGIKLGSDVRMSGIKIGTVTKQELDNSTFEAKVFMSIDSKISIPDDSSAKITTDGLLGGNYISIEPGGSDIYLSNNEEIFFTQGAVDLIGLVGEALFSVEGKE
;
A
#
# COMPACT_ATOMS: atom_id res chain seq x y z
N MET A 1 14.13 21.00 -24.50
CA MET A 1 13.08 20.40 -24.17
C MET A 1 12.68 20.63 -22.82
N LYS A 2 11.62 20.70 -22.54
CA LYS A 2 11.27 20.95 -21.36
C LYS A 2 10.97 19.76 -20.66
N LEU A 3 11.43 19.65 -19.55
CA LEU A 3 11.12 18.59 -18.77
C LEU A 3 9.76 18.70 -18.32
N LYS A 4 9.03 17.68 -18.45
CA LYS A 4 7.77 17.69 -17.96
C LYS A 4 7.77 17.69 -16.52
N LYS A 5 7.20 18.63 -15.91
CA LYS A 5 7.12 18.67 -14.50
C LYS A 5 6.20 17.61 -14.06
N SER A 6 6.57 16.91 -13.04
CA SER A 6 5.72 15.92 -12.47
C SER A 6 4.59 16.61 -11.77
N ASN A 7 3.38 16.25 -12.09
CA ASN A 7 2.23 16.79 -11.40
C ASN A 7 1.70 15.83 -10.37
N ASN A 8 2.59 15.02 -9.82
CA ASN A 8 2.18 14.05 -8.81
C ASN A 8 2.15 14.69 -7.43
N TYR A 9 1.45 14.08 -6.52
CA TYR A 9 1.48 14.48 -5.14
C TYR A 9 1.81 13.28 -4.29
N ASN A 10 2.21 13.52 -3.05
CA ASN A 10 2.73 12.47 -2.19
C ASN A 10 1.74 12.11 -1.10
N LEU A 11 1.59 10.82 -0.86
CA LEU A 11 0.81 10.32 0.25
C LEU A 11 1.67 9.31 0.99
N SER A 12 1.29 8.99 2.22
CA SER A 12 1.98 7.96 2.98
C SER A 12 0.96 7.05 3.63
N ALA A 13 1.43 5.91 4.09
CA ALA A 13 0.59 4.95 4.80
C ALA A 13 1.48 4.11 5.71
N LEU A 14 0.95 3.75 6.88
CA LEU A 14 1.66 2.89 7.81
C LEU A 14 1.07 1.50 7.73
N PHE A 15 1.94 0.51 7.56
CA PHE A 15 1.53 -0.89 7.49
C PHE A 15 2.28 -1.68 8.55
N ASN A 16 1.64 -2.72 9.07
CA ASN A 16 2.32 -3.57 10.03
C ASN A 16 3.44 -4.37 9.35
N ARG A 17 3.33 -4.67 8.07
CA ARG A 17 4.41 -5.27 7.32
C ARG A 17 4.21 -5.03 5.83
N ILE A 18 5.31 -4.91 5.11
CA ILE A 18 5.27 -4.59 3.69
C ILE A 18 6.09 -5.55 2.85
N ASP A 19 6.13 -6.82 3.25
CA ASP A 19 6.89 -7.82 2.51
C ASP A 19 6.52 -7.77 1.03
N GLY A 20 7.50 -7.76 0.18
CA GLY A 20 7.28 -7.76 -1.26
C GLY A 20 7.09 -6.39 -1.89
N ILE A 21 7.00 -5.34 -1.09
CA ILE A 21 6.92 -3.97 -1.60
C ILE A 21 8.33 -3.40 -1.67
N LYS A 22 8.65 -2.73 -2.75
CA LYS A 22 9.95 -2.10 -2.90
C LYS A 22 9.79 -0.78 -3.62
N LEU A 23 10.88 -0.04 -3.73
CA LEU A 23 10.82 1.22 -4.45
C LEU A 23 10.41 0.94 -5.88
N GLY A 24 9.48 1.71 -6.39
CA GLY A 24 8.94 1.51 -7.73
C GLY A 24 7.76 0.55 -7.80
N SER A 25 7.37 -0.08 -6.68
CA SER A 25 6.18 -0.92 -6.70
C SER A 25 4.97 -0.09 -7.10
N ASP A 26 4.03 -0.73 -7.78
CA ASP A 26 2.84 -0.03 -8.25
C ASP A 26 1.91 0.35 -7.12
N VAL A 27 1.23 1.46 -7.29
CA VAL A 27 0.05 1.82 -6.51
C VAL A 27 -1.09 1.82 -7.51
N ARG A 28 -2.13 1.03 -7.25
CA ARG A 28 -3.22 0.83 -8.21
C ARG A 28 -4.57 1.12 -7.56
N MET A 29 -5.51 1.54 -8.39
CA MET A 29 -6.89 1.71 -7.97
C MET A 29 -7.74 1.03 -9.02
N SER A 30 -8.56 0.09 -8.62
CA SER A 30 -9.37 -0.72 -9.53
C SER A 30 -8.50 -1.40 -10.58
N GLY A 31 -7.30 -1.81 -10.18
CA GLY A 31 -6.37 -2.48 -11.07
C GLY A 31 -5.56 -1.57 -11.98
N ILE A 32 -5.83 -0.26 -11.93
CA ILE A 32 -5.13 0.68 -12.81
C ILE A 32 -4.03 1.38 -12.03
N LYS A 33 -2.86 1.45 -12.62
CA LYS A 33 -1.73 2.09 -11.94
C LYS A 33 -1.96 3.59 -11.84
N ILE A 34 -1.90 4.11 -10.63
CA ILE A 34 -2.09 5.52 -10.36
C ILE A 34 -0.87 6.15 -9.69
N GLY A 35 0.14 5.36 -9.38
CA GLY A 35 1.34 5.89 -8.72
C GLY A 35 2.36 4.82 -8.46
N THR A 36 3.39 5.20 -7.71
CA THR A 36 4.47 4.26 -7.35
C THR A 36 4.95 4.55 -5.95
N VAL A 37 5.58 3.54 -5.35
CA VAL A 37 6.22 3.66 -4.04
C VAL A 37 7.57 4.37 -4.25
N THR A 38 7.81 5.41 -3.47
CA THR A 38 9.02 6.22 -3.62
C THR A 38 9.96 6.12 -2.43
N LYS A 39 9.50 5.71 -1.25
CA LYS A 39 10.34 5.66 -0.07
C LYS A 39 9.74 4.74 0.97
N GLN A 40 10.57 4.13 1.77
CA GLN A 40 10.14 3.27 2.86
C GLN A 40 10.93 3.61 4.10
N GLU A 41 10.27 3.65 5.25
CA GLU A 41 10.93 3.92 6.52
C GLU A 41 10.35 3.03 7.59
N LEU A 42 11.13 2.68 8.58
CA LEU A 42 10.62 1.97 9.74
C LEU A 42 10.34 3.02 10.81
N ASP A 43 9.12 3.03 11.32
CA ASP A 43 8.76 3.95 12.39
C ASP A 43 9.34 3.41 13.69
N ASN A 44 10.22 4.17 14.33
CA ASN A 44 10.91 3.71 15.53
C ASN A 44 10.02 3.61 16.74
N SER A 45 8.88 4.25 16.74
CA SER A 45 7.97 4.20 17.87
C SER A 45 7.04 3.02 17.79
N THR A 46 6.46 2.77 16.63
CA THR A 46 5.47 1.72 16.48
C THR A 46 6.03 0.48 15.84
N PHE A 47 7.21 0.58 15.23
CA PHE A 47 7.85 -0.50 14.47
C PHE A 47 7.02 -0.91 13.26
N GLU A 48 6.19 0.01 12.79
CA GLU A 48 5.46 -0.21 11.55
C GLU A 48 6.25 0.33 10.39
N ALA A 49 5.95 -0.14 9.20
CA ALA A 49 6.61 0.32 7.99
C ALA A 49 5.82 1.48 7.41
N LYS A 50 6.48 2.61 7.21
CA LYS A 50 5.83 3.77 6.58
C LYS A 50 6.25 3.80 5.13
N VAL A 51 5.27 3.80 4.25
CA VAL A 51 5.49 3.79 2.82
C VAL A 51 5.05 5.12 2.24
N PHE A 52 5.90 5.70 1.41
CA PHE A 52 5.58 6.95 0.74
C PHE A 52 5.29 6.65 -0.73
N MET A 53 4.28 7.31 -1.26
CA MET A 53 3.80 7.04 -2.62
C MET A 53 3.66 8.33 -3.39
N SER A 54 3.98 8.29 -4.67
CA SER A 54 3.76 9.41 -5.57
C SER A 54 2.52 9.06 -6.38
N ILE A 55 1.51 9.91 -6.32
CA ILE A 55 0.21 9.66 -6.95
C ILE A 55 -0.03 10.65 -8.07
N ASP A 56 -0.58 10.18 -9.17
CA ASP A 56 -0.91 11.02 -10.32
C ASP A 56 -1.88 12.12 -9.87
N SER A 57 -1.57 13.36 -10.18
CA SER A 57 -2.39 14.48 -9.73
C SER A 57 -3.80 14.46 -10.29
N LYS A 58 -4.04 13.70 -11.33
CA LYS A 58 -5.39 13.60 -11.88
C LYS A 58 -6.30 12.73 -11.03
N ILE A 59 -5.72 12.02 -10.08
CA ILE A 59 -6.49 11.09 -9.26
C ILE A 59 -6.72 11.70 -7.89
N SER A 60 -8.00 11.89 -7.53
CA SER A 60 -8.35 12.41 -6.22
C SER A 60 -8.74 11.22 -5.34
N ILE A 61 -8.10 11.10 -4.21
CA ILE A 61 -8.31 9.96 -3.31
C ILE A 61 -9.08 10.46 -2.10
N PRO A 62 -10.31 9.94 -1.86
CA PRO A 62 -11.06 10.35 -0.68
C PRO A 62 -10.28 10.09 0.60
N ASP A 63 -10.46 10.93 1.60
CA ASP A 63 -9.66 10.84 2.82
C ASP A 63 -10.00 9.64 3.68
N ASP A 64 -11.12 8.98 3.41
CA ASP A 64 -11.49 7.75 4.12
C ASP A 64 -11.17 6.50 3.29
N SER A 65 -10.26 6.62 2.34
CA SER A 65 -9.85 5.48 1.53
C SER A 65 -8.93 4.57 2.31
N SER A 66 -8.75 3.34 1.81
CA SER A 66 -7.84 2.40 2.44
C SER A 66 -6.77 1.96 1.47
N ALA A 67 -5.65 1.49 2.01
CA ALA A 67 -4.55 0.98 1.22
C ALA A 67 -4.24 -0.44 1.69
N LYS A 68 -4.16 -1.36 0.74
CA LYS A 68 -3.92 -2.74 1.06
C LYS A 68 -2.80 -3.27 0.21
N ILE A 69 -1.91 -4.07 0.78
CA ILE A 69 -0.85 -4.70 0.03
C ILE A 69 -1.40 -6.01 -0.50
N THR A 70 -1.30 -6.20 -1.81
CA THR A 70 -1.84 -7.39 -2.43
C THR A 70 -0.82 -7.94 -3.42
N THR A 71 -1.03 -9.17 -3.85
CA THR A 71 -0.08 -9.84 -4.70
C THR A 71 -0.58 -9.87 -6.14
N ASP A 72 0.37 -9.78 -7.06
CA ASP A 72 0.07 -9.80 -8.48
C ASP A 72 0.33 -11.21 -8.99
N GLY A 73 -0.38 -12.16 -8.45
CA GLY A 73 -0.22 -13.55 -8.80
C GLY A 73 0.91 -14.21 -8.03
N LEU A 74 1.14 -15.48 -8.28
CA LEU A 74 2.13 -16.22 -7.54
C LEU A 74 3.56 -15.84 -7.90
N LEU A 75 3.78 -15.48 -9.14
CA LEU A 75 5.12 -15.14 -9.60
C LEU A 75 5.35 -13.64 -9.69
N GLY A 76 4.30 -12.85 -9.52
CA GLY A 76 4.45 -11.40 -9.57
C GLY A 76 4.82 -10.84 -8.23
N GLY A 77 5.19 -9.58 -8.20
CA GLY A 77 5.49 -8.90 -6.96
C GLY A 77 4.22 -8.43 -6.27
N ASN A 78 4.39 -7.72 -5.19
CA ASN A 78 3.27 -7.13 -4.49
C ASN A 78 3.09 -5.68 -4.94
N TYR A 79 1.90 -5.18 -4.73
CA TYR A 79 1.61 -3.79 -5.05
C TYR A 79 0.63 -3.27 -4.01
N ILE A 80 0.43 -1.95 -3.99
CA ILE A 80 -0.50 -1.33 -3.07
C ILE A 80 -1.78 -1.04 -3.82
N SER A 81 -2.90 -1.52 -3.30
CA SER A 81 -4.21 -1.31 -3.90
C SER A 81 -4.96 -0.31 -3.05
N ILE A 82 -5.41 0.78 -3.66
CA ILE A 82 -6.18 1.79 -2.95
C ILE A 82 -7.65 1.55 -3.22
N GLU A 83 -8.42 1.46 -2.13
CA GLU A 83 -9.84 1.29 -2.23
C GLU A 83 -10.48 2.61 -1.86
N PRO A 84 -11.14 3.29 -2.77
CA PRO A 84 -11.68 4.63 -2.45
C PRO A 84 -12.82 4.56 -1.46
N GLY A 85 -12.83 5.50 -0.53
CA GLY A 85 -13.94 5.64 0.39
C GLY A 85 -15.04 6.51 -0.21
N GLY A 86 -15.99 6.89 0.61
CA GLY A 86 -17.12 7.67 0.15
C GLY A 86 -17.08 9.15 0.49
N SER A 87 -15.99 9.60 1.09
CA SER A 87 -15.88 11.00 1.51
C SER A 87 -15.80 11.95 0.32
N ASP A 88 -16.32 13.16 0.49
CA ASP A 88 -16.18 14.19 -0.51
C ASP A 88 -14.93 15.02 -0.27
N ILE A 89 -14.18 14.73 0.76
CA ILE A 89 -12.95 15.43 1.07
C ILE A 89 -11.80 14.55 0.61
N TYR A 90 -10.87 15.13 -0.14
CA TYR A 90 -9.77 14.36 -0.74
C TYR A 90 -8.47 14.63 -0.04
N LEU A 91 -7.59 13.63 -0.07
CA LEU A 91 -6.27 13.75 0.54
C LEU A 91 -5.43 14.74 -0.24
N SER A 92 -4.71 15.57 0.49
CA SER A 92 -3.80 16.55 -0.08
C SER A 92 -2.36 16.05 0.00
N ASN A 93 -1.47 16.76 -0.67
CA ASN A 93 -0.07 16.42 -0.67
C ASN A 93 0.47 16.24 0.74
N ASN A 94 1.22 15.17 0.94
CA ASN A 94 1.86 14.83 2.22
C ASN A 94 0.91 14.37 3.30
N GLU A 95 -0.31 14.00 2.95
CA GLU A 95 -1.23 13.44 3.92
C GLU A 95 -1.13 11.93 3.95
N GLU A 96 -1.75 11.33 4.94
CA GLU A 96 -1.62 9.90 5.20
C GLU A 96 -2.92 9.17 4.99
N ILE A 97 -2.85 7.98 4.41
CA ILE A 97 -4.00 7.09 4.31
C ILE A 97 -4.02 6.31 5.61
N PHE A 98 -5.10 6.47 6.40
CA PHE A 98 -5.14 5.87 7.72
C PHE A 98 -5.55 4.41 7.74
N PHE A 99 -6.39 3.97 6.81
CA PHE A 99 -6.88 2.59 6.86
C PHE A 99 -5.99 1.72 5.99
N THR A 100 -5.26 0.81 6.62
CA THR A 100 -4.29 -0.01 5.89
C THR A 100 -4.43 -1.48 6.25
N GLN A 101 -4.03 -2.32 5.31
CA GLN A 101 -3.95 -3.75 5.54
C GLN A 101 -2.61 -4.19 4.96
N GLY A 102 -1.74 -4.71 5.80
CA GLY A 102 -0.38 -5.06 5.41
C GLY A 102 -0.29 -6.33 4.62
N ALA A 103 0.94 -6.69 4.27
CA ALA A 103 1.20 -7.88 3.48
C ALA A 103 0.82 -9.13 4.26
N VAL A 104 0.40 -10.15 3.52
CA VAL A 104 0.06 -11.44 4.11
C VAL A 104 1.17 -12.41 3.76
N ASP A 105 1.65 -13.12 4.78
CA ASP A 105 2.68 -14.13 4.58
C ASP A 105 1.95 -15.44 4.27
N LEU A 106 1.82 -15.74 2.99
CA LEU A 106 1.06 -16.91 2.59
C LEU A 106 1.64 -18.21 3.12
N ILE A 107 2.96 -18.29 3.19
CA ILE A 107 3.60 -19.47 3.72
C ILE A 107 3.33 -19.59 5.21
N GLY A 108 3.41 -18.48 5.91
CA GLY A 108 3.11 -18.47 7.34
C GLY A 108 1.68 -18.84 7.62
N LEU A 109 0.75 -18.33 6.80
CA LEU A 109 -0.64 -18.65 6.98
C LEU A 109 -0.91 -20.14 6.79
N VAL A 110 -0.29 -20.74 5.79
CA VAL A 110 -0.45 -22.16 5.56
C VAL A 110 0.10 -22.92 6.75
N GLY A 111 1.25 -22.52 7.25
CA GLY A 111 1.85 -23.16 8.41
C GLY A 111 0.96 -23.05 9.64
N GLU A 112 0.41 -21.87 9.87
CA GLU A 112 -0.48 -21.68 11.00
C GLU A 112 -1.74 -22.52 10.88
N ALA A 113 -2.29 -22.62 9.69
CA ALA A 113 -3.47 -23.42 9.49
C ALA A 113 -3.19 -24.88 9.78
N LEU A 114 -2.04 -25.37 9.35
CA LEU A 114 -1.68 -26.76 9.62
C LEU A 114 -1.49 -27.00 11.11
N PHE A 115 -0.83 -26.09 11.78
CA PHE A 115 -0.63 -26.23 13.21
C PHE A 115 -1.95 -26.14 13.97
N SER A 116 -2.84 -25.28 13.53
CA SER A 116 -4.12 -25.16 14.19
C SER A 116 -4.91 -26.44 14.10
N VAL A 117 -4.89 -27.07 12.92
CA VAL A 117 -5.60 -28.32 12.75
C VAL A 117 -5.03 -29.38 13.66
N GLU A 118 -3.71 -29.47 13.72
CA GLU A 118 -3.12 -30.47 14.58
C GLU A 118 -3.33 -30.17 16.03
N GLY A 119 -3.34 -28.93 16.40
CA GLY A 119 -3.48 -28.55 17.78
C GLY A 119 -4.88 -28.73 18.31
N LYS A 120 -5.82 -29.03 17.44
CA LYS A 120 -7.14 -29.19 17.92
C LYS A 120 -7.46 -30.55 18.49
N GLU A 121 -6.55 -31.42 18.48
CA GLU A 121 -6.76 -32.75 18.95
C GLU A 121 -7.12 -32.86 20.31
#